data_d0989cbb0b89933f3212d0e7aa3fd01a
#
_entry.id   d0989cbb0b89933f3212d0e7aa3fd01a
#
_cell.length_a   1.000
_cell.length_b   1.000
_cell.length_c   1.000
_cell.angle_alpha   90.00
_cell.angle_beta   90.00
_cell.angle_gamma   90.00
#
_symmetry.space_group_name_H-M   'P 1'
#
loop_
_entity.id
_entity.type
_entity.pdbx_description
1 polymer ?
#
loop_
_entity_poly.entity_id
_entity_poly.type
_entity_poly.pdbx_seq_one_letter_code
_entity_poly.pdbx_strand_id
1 'polypeptide(L)'
;VSILFVLIGIFLRIYQLNFENYWLDEMTSFWVADPNLSLKDTFTRSNDFHTPPIFDLFLKKYLELFSYDPEIARHVPLFFGILSIPFLGILSYKVSKNNSFLLSILLISINIYLIKYSQETRPYTLVFLLSTINLIFYYKIIFTDFNFSKKIFFFILFIIFSVITFSTHPFTFILLFSQIFYSIYSFLLFKKKNYLFFLSVPFILIIYLLINYNYLISQLTQNEYIFSHENWKFYYNYYFSRFFGSKIMGLVYLSTLIFLIIHFRKKIFLTYNNYLLLIIIFLFSYIIPLFYGFIKMPILTDRYIIFILIPILILISSLIFEISN
;
A
#
# COMPACT_ATOMS: atom_id res chain seq x y z
N VAL A 1 -8.16 -5.64 -24.48
CA VAL A 1 -6.79 -5.27 -24.06
C VAL A 1 -6.64 -5.41 -22.54
N SER A 2 -7.49 -4.76 -21.72
CA SER A 2 -7.38 -4.84 -20.24
C SER A 2 -7.45 -6.26 -19.69
N ILE A 3 -8.36 -7.10 -20.22
CA ILE A 3 -8.49 -8.51 -19.83
C ILE A 3 -7.19 -9.28 -20.12
N LEU A 4 -6.57 -9.05 -21.28
CA LEU A 4 -5.30 -9.70 -21.64
C LEU A 4 -4.20 -9.35 -20.62
N PHE A 5 -4.07 -8.07 -20.25
CA PHE A 5 -3.07 -7.64 -19.25
C PHE A 5 -3.32 -8.25 -17.88
N VAL A 6 -4.58 -8.35 -17.45
CA VAL A 6 -4.95 -9.04 -16.20
C VAL A 6 -4.57 -10.52 -16.27
N LEU A 7 -4.88 -11.22 -17.37
CA LEU A 7 -4.51 -12.64 -17.56
C LEU A 7 -2.99 -12.84 -17.51
N ILE A 8 -2.21 -11.96 -18.15
CA ILE A 8 -0.74 -11.97 -18.03
C ILE A 8 -0.32 -11.83 -16.57
N GLY A 9 -0.91 -10.87 -15.86
CA GLY A 9 -0.60 -10.64 -14.44
C GLY A 9 -0.97 -11.81 -13.53
N ILE A 10 -2.06 -12.52 -13.81
CA ILE A 10 -2.46 -13.74 -13.12
C ILE A 10 -1.45 -14.86 -13.42
N PHE A 11 -1.14 -15.08 -14.68
CA PHE A 11 -0.18 -16.11 -15.11
C PHE A 11 1.18 -15.94 -14.43
N LEU A 12 1.74 -14.71 -14.46
CA LEU A 12 3.05 -14.43 -13.87
C LEU A 12 3.08 -14.62 -12.34
N ARG A 13 1.95 -14.45 -11.65
CA ARG A 13 1.86 -14.66 -10.19
C ARG A 13 1.66 -16.12 -9.82
N ILE A 14 1.04 -16.91 -10.68
CA ILE A 14 0.86 -18.36 -10.48
C ILE A 14 2.12 -19.13 -10.90
N TYR A 15 2.81 -18.63 -11.93
CA TYR A 15 3.99 -19.30 -12.46
C TYR A 15 5.05 -19.48 -11.38
N GLN A 16 5.44 -20.71 -11.12
CA GLN A 16 6.42 -21.11 -10.09
C GLN A 16 6.05 -20.67 -8.65
N LEU A 17 4.75 -20.62 -8.32
CA LEU A 17 4.28 -20.17 -6.99
C LEU A 17 4.98 -20.86 -5.81
N ASN A 18 5.23 -22.17 -5.90
CA ASN A 18 5.83 -22.98 -4.84
C ASN A 18 7.29 -23.38 -5.15
N PHE A 19 7.97 -22.67 -6.06
CA PHE A 19 9.33 -23.01 -6.45
C PHE A 19 10.37 -22.67 -5.38
N GLU A 20 10.25 -21.51 -4.73
CA GLU A 20 11.17 -21.08 -3.68
C GLU A 20 10.79 -21.71 -2.33
N ASN A 21 11.81 -22.10 -1.55
CA ASN A 21 11.60 -22.55 -0.18
C ASN A 21 11.09 -21.41 0.71
N TYR A 22 10.37 -21.78 1.77
CA TYR A 22 9.97 -20.83 2.81
C TYR A 22 11.18 -20.20 3.47
N TRP A 23 11.20 -18.88 3.58
CA TRP A 23 12.20 -18.18 4.36
C TRP A 23 11.63 -17.78 5.75
N LEU A 24 12.50 -17.32 6.65
CA LEU A 24 12.19 -17.17 8.07
C LEU A 24 10.89 -16.40 8.34
N ASP A 25 10.68 -15.27 7.66
CA ASP A 25 9.48 -14.45 7.89
C ASP A 25 8.19 -15.15 7.40
N GLU A 26 8.24 -15.95 6.33
CA GLU A 26 7.09 -16.76 5.89
C GLU A 26 6.77 -17.84 6.91
N MET A 27 7.81 -18.52 7.44
CA MET A 27 7.65 -19.53 8.49
C MET A 27 7.00 -18.94 9.73
N THR A 28 7.37 -17.72 10.10
CA THR A 28 6.76 -17.00 11.24
C THR A 28 5.26 -16.77 10.99
N SER A 29 4.87 -16.22 9.83
CA SER A 29 3.46 -15.99 9.52
C SER A 29 2.66 -17.29 9.49
N PHE A 30 3.23 -18.36 8.92
CA PHE A 30 2.63 -19.67 8.87
C PHE A 30 2.42 -20.27 10.29
N TRP A 31 3.45 -20.17 11.15
CA TRP A 31 3.40 -20.64 12.53
C TRP A 31 2.38 -19.85 13.40
N VAL A 32 2.29 -18.54 13.20
CA VAL A 32 1.31 -17.69 13.90
C VAL A 32 -0.11 -18.05 13.48
N ALA A 33 -0.31 -18.40 12.21
CA ALA A 33 -1.61 -18.74 11.64
C ALA A 33 -2.02 -20.21 11.81
N ASP A 34 -1.37 -20.97 12.71
CA ASP A 34 -1.70 -22.38 12.98
C ASP A 34 -3.19 -22.55 13.30
N PRO A 35 -3.94 -23.37 12.53
CA PRO A 35 -5.37 -23.61 12.73
C PRO A 35 -5.74 -24.17 14.11
N ASN A 36 -4.82 -24.93 14.73
CA ASN A 36 -5.07 -25.56 16.03
C ASN A 36 -5.01 -24.58 17.21
N LEU A 37 -4.54 -23.36 17.00
CA LEU A 37 -4.49 -22.33 18.03
C LEU A 37 -5.88 -21.73 18.30
N SER A 38 -6.11 -21.27 19.52
CA SER A 38 -7.22 -20.35 19.77
C SER A 38 -6.96 -18.99 19.13
N LEU A 39 -8.01 -18.20 18.88
CA LEU A 39 -7.85 -16.82 18.40
C LEU A 39 -6.97 -15.99 19.35
N LYS A 40 -7.12 -16.21 20.67
CA LYS A 40 -6.30 -15.52 21.67
C LYS A 40 -4.82 -15.83 21.50
N ASP A 41 -4.47 -17.11 21.29
CA ASP A 41 -3.07 -17.52 21.11
C ASP A 41 -2.49 -16.97 19.80
N THR A 42 -3.28 -16.91 18.72
CA THR A 42 -2.89 -16.26 17.47
C THR A 42 -2.56 -14.76 17.70
N PHE A 43 -3.44 -14.05 18.44
CA PHE A 43 -3.16 -12.66 18.80
C PHE A 43 -1.89 -12.50 19.65
N THR A 44 -1.69 -13.38 20.63
CA THR A 44 -0.50 -13.37 21.48
C THR A 44 0.75 -13.59 20.64
N ARG A 45 0.79 -14.62 19.78
CA ARG A 45 1.91 -14.88 18.89
C ARG A 45 2.18 -13.73 17.93
N SER A 46 1.14 -13.13 17.31
CA SER A 46 1.32 -11.94 16.46
C SER A 46 1.96 -10.79 17.22
N ASN A 47 1.53 -10.54 18.47
CA ASN A 47 2.10 -9.48 19.30
C ASN A 47 3.56 -9.78 19.68
N ASP A 48 3.90 -11.03 20.00
CA ASP A 48 5.27 -11.44 20.34
C ASP A 48 6.24 -11.22 19.16
N PHE A 49 5.77 -11.42 17.93
CA PHE A 49 6.53 -11.12 16.71
C PHE A 49 6.32 -9.69 16.19
N HIS A 50 5.62 -8.85 16.96
CA HIS A 50 5.39 -7.44 16.63
C HIS A 50 4.75 -7.21 15.26
N THR A 51 3.94 -8.17 14.81
CA THR A 51 3.17 -8.08 13.57
C THR A 51 1.71 -7.75 13.87
N PRO A 52 1.07 -6.83 13.13
CA PRO A 52 -0.35 -6.60 13.26
C PRO A 52 -1.12 -7.86 12.84
N PRO A 53 -2.15 -8.30 13.60
CA PRO A 53 -2.73 -9.64 13.49
C PRO A 53 -3.67 -9.85 12.28
N ILE A 54 -4.04 -8.80 11.56
CA ILE A 54 -5.09 -8.88 10.50
C ILE A 54 -4.75 -9.92 9.42
N PHE A 55 -3.51 -9.91 8.92
CA PHE A 55 -3.09 -10.87 7.91
C PHE A 55 -3.07 -12.30 8.47
N ASP A 56 -2.50 -12.47 9.66
CA ASP A 56 -2.35 -13.78 10.29
C ASP A 56 -3.72 -14.42 10.62
N LEU A 57 -4.69 -13.61 11.05
CA LEU A 57 -6.06 -14.06 11.27
C LEU A 57 -6.74 -14.49 9.97
N PHE A 58 -6.52 -13.75 8.88
CA PHE A 58 -7.06 -14.11 7.57
C PHE A 58 -6.41 -15.40 7.06
N LEU A 59 -5.09 -15.50 7.18
CA LEU A 59 -4.33 -16.69 6.81
C LEU A 59 -4.79 -17.91 7.63
N LYS A 60 -4.92 -17.77 8.94
CA LYS A 60 -5.44 -18.84 9.83
C LYS A 60 -6.80 -19.34 9.36
N LYS A 61 -7.75 -18.43 9.10
CA LYS A 61 -9.08 -18.81 8.61
C LYS A 61 -9.02 -19.54 7.27
N TYR A 62 -8.13 -19.14 6.40
CA TYR A 62 -7.93 -19.81 5.11
C TYR A 62 -7.37 -21.24 5.32
N LEU A 63 -6.37 -21.39 6.19
CA LEU A 63 -5.76 -22.69 6.49
C LEU A 63 -6.72 -23.63 7.25
N GLU A 64 -7.61 -23.11 8.08
CA GLU A 64 -8.70 -23.88 8.71
C GLU A 64 -9.68 -24.48 7.67
N LEU A 65 -9.93 -23.76 6.57
CA LEU A 65 -10.87 -24.18 5.53
C LEU A 65 -10.28 -25.20 4.54
N PHE A 66 -8.98 -25.15 4.30
CA PHE A 66 -8.32 -25.96 3.27
C PHE A 66 -7.38 -27.02 3.90
N SER A 67 -6.17 -26.62 4.25
CA SER A 67 -5.21 -27.46 4.98
C SER A 67 -4.09 -26.62 5.58
N TYR A 68 -3.49 -27.11 6.65
CA TYR A 68 -2.28 -26.50 7.25
C TYR A 68 -1.04 -26.94 6.48
N ASP A 69 -0.82 -26.31 5.32
CA ASP A 69 0.23 -26.61 4.38
C ASP A 69 0.88 -25.32 3.88
N PRO A 70 2.23 -25.22 3.85
CA PRO A 70 2.93 -24.03 3.35
C PRO A 70 2.57 -23.65 1.90
N GLU A 71 2.38 -24.63 1.02
CA GLU A 71 2.01 -24.35 -0.38
C GLU A 71 0.61 -23.73 -0.47
N ILE A 72 -0.34 -24.21 0.34
CA ILE A 72 -1.70 -23.66 0.43
C ILE A 72 -1.68 -22.25 1.03
N ALA A 73 -0.80 -21.97 2.00
CA ALA A 73 -0.70 -20.64 2.61
C ALA A 73 -0.34 -19.54 1.60
N ARG A 74 0.44 -19.83 0.55
CA ARG A 74 0.81 -18.89 -0.51
C ARG A 74 -0.37 -18.47 -1.39
N HIS A 75 -1.48 -19.19 -1.37
CA HIS A 75 -2.69 -18.79 -2.11
C HIS A 75 -3.28 -17.48 -1.57
N VAL A 76 -3.09 -17.17 -0.29
CA VAL A 76 -3.63 -15.94 0.33
C VAL A 76 -2.97 -14.69 -0.25
N PRO A 77 -1.63 -14.51 -0.22
CA PRO A 77 -1.00 -13.35 -0.85
C PRO A 77 -1.17 -13.35 -2.38
N LEU A 78 -1.23 -14.52 -3.03
CA LEU A 78 -1.55 -14.64 -4.44
C LEU A 78 -2.91 -14.03 -4.78
N PHE A 79 -3.95 -14.38 -4.03
CA PHE A 79 -5.30 -13.85 -4.21
C PHE A 79 -5.33 -12.31 -4.09
N PHE A 80 -4.69 -11.74 -3.07
CA PHE A 80 -4.61 -10.30 -2.90
C PHE A 80 -3.79 -9.62 -4.00
N GLY A 81 -2.70 -10.25 -4.43
CA GLY A 81 -1.88 -9.77 -5.55
C GLY A 81 -2.64 -9.73 -6.88
N ILE A 82 -3.47 -10.74 -7.17
CA ILE A 82 -4.33 -10.77 -8.35
C ILE A 82 -5.40 -9.67 -8.27
N LEU A 83 -6.09 -9.55 -7.14
CA LEU A 83 -7.09 -8.51 -6.94
C LEU A 83 -6.52 -7.09 -7.06
N SER A 84 -5.28 -6.89 -6.70
CA SER A 84 -4.63 -5.58 -6.79
C SER A 84 -4.60 -5.02 -8.21
N ILE A 85 -4.56 -5.89 -9.23
CA ILE A 85 -4.47 -5.49 -10.64
C ILE A 85 -5.70 -4.67 -11.07
N PRO A 86 -6.93 -5.19 -11.01
CA PRO A 86 -8.11 -4.42 -11.40
C PRO A 86 -8.37 -3.22 -10.46
N PHE A 87 -8.08 -3.34 -9.16
CA PHE A 87 -8.29 -2.22 -8.23
C PHE A 87 -7.35 -1.04 -8.53
N LEU A 88 -6.09 -1.28 -8.90
CA LEU A 88 -5.20 -0.21 -9.35
C LEU A 88 -5.70 0.42 -10.66
N GLY A 89 -6.21 -0.37 -11.58
CA GLY A 89 -6.83 0.14 -12.80
C GLY A 89 -8.03 1.06 -12.51
N ILE A 90 -8.90 0.67 -11.58
CA ILE A 90 -10.03 1.50 -11.11
C ILE A 90 -9.53 2.81 -10.50
N LEU A 91 -8.52 2.76 -9.65
CA LEU A 91 -7.94 3.96 -9.04
C LEU A 91 -7.32 4.87 -10.11
N SER A 92 -6.54 4.31 -11.03
CA SER A 92 -5.92 5.04 -12.13
C SER A 92 -6.96 5.76 -12.99
N TYR A 93 -8.04 5.08 -13.37
CA TYR A 93 -9.15 5.70 -14.10
C TYR A 93 -9.81 6.85 -13.31
N LYS A 94 -9.95 6.71 -11.98
CA LYS A 94 -10.50 7.80 -11.15
C LYS A 94 -9.60 9.02 -11.09
N VAL A 95 -8.29 8.80 -11.10
CA VAL A 95 -7.29 9.87 -11.06
C VAL A 95 -7.24 10.62 -12.39
N SER A 96 -7.10 9.91 -13.50
CA SER A 96 -6.81 10.49 -14.82
C SER A 96 -8.06 10.72 -15.67
N LYS A 97 -9.13 9.94 -15.44
CA LYS A 97 -10.38 9.95 -16.23
C LYS A 97 -10.18 9.68 -17.73
N ASN A 98 -9.12 8.99 -18.09
CA ASN A 98 -8.76 8.64 -19.47
C ASN A 98 -8.27 7.18 -19.56
N ASN A 99 -7.87 6.75 -20.76
CA ASN A 99 -7.44 5.38 -21.01
C ASN A 99 -6.04 5.01 -20.47
N SER A 100 -5.37 5.90 -19.76
CA SER A 100 -4.08 5.62 -19.11
C SER A 100 -4.15 4.46 -18.10
N PHE A 101 -5.34 4.16 -17.59
CA PHE A 101 -5.55 3.01 -16.71
C PHE A 101 -5.12 1.68 -17.35
N LEU A 102 -5.16 1.56 -18.68
CA LEU A 102 -4.68 0.38 -19.39
C LEU A 102 -3.18 0.18 -19.19
N LEU A 103 -2.40 1.26 -19.28
CA LEU A 103 -0.97 1.23 -19.01
C LEU A 103 -0.69 0.93 -17.53
N SER A 104 -1.50 1.48 -16.61
CA SER A 104 -1.38 1.15 -15.19
C SER A 104 -1.62 -0.35 -14.93
N ILE A 105 -2.62 -0.95 -15.57
CA ILE A 105 -2.89 -2.40 -15.47
C ILE A 105 -1.72 -3.20 -16.04
N LEU A 106 -1.16 -2.80 -17.17
CA LEU A 106 0.02 -3.46 -17.73
C LEU A 106 1.20 -3.39 -16.77
N LEU A 107 1.54 -2.18 -16.28
CA LEU A 107 2.68 -1.97 -15.40
C LEU A 107 2.59 -2.77 -14.09
N ILE A 108 1.41 -2.82 -13.45
CA ILE A 108 1.23 -3.65 -12.24
C ILE A 108 1.29 -5.14 -12.56
N SER A 109 0.79 -5.56 -13.72
CA SER A 109 0.77 -6.97 -14.12
C SER A 109 2.17 -7.55 -14.27
N ILE A 110 3.13 -6.76 -14.80
CA ILE A 110 4.50 -7.19 -15.05
C ILE A 110 5.50 -6.72 -13.98
N ASN A 111 5.05 -6.01 -12.94
CA ASN A 111 5.95 -5.52 -11.91
C ASN A 111 6.51 -6.67 -11.09
N ILE A 112 7.82 -6.90 -11.20
CA ILE A 112 8.51 -8.04 -10.58
C ILE A 112 8.40 -8.04 -9.05
N TYR A 113 8.40 -6.88 -8.43
CA TYR A 113 8.29 -6.75 -6.98
C TYR A 113 6.91 -7.19 -6.46
N LEU A 114 5.84 -6.76 -7.14
CA LEU A 114 4.48 -7.18 -6.80
C LEU A 114 4.21 -8.64 -7.15
N ILE A 115 4.85 -9.18 -8.20
CA ILE A 115 4.82 -10.62 -8.50
C ILE A 115 5.46 -11.39 -7.36
N LYS A 116 6.69 -11.04 -6.98
CA LYS A 116 7.42 -11.67 -5.88
C LYS A 116 6.59 -11.72 -4.59
N TYR A 117 6.08 -10.57 -4.12
CA TYR A 117 5.29 -10.54 -2.89
C TYR A 117 3.89 -11.17 -3.00
N SER A 118 3.43 -11.49 -4.21
CA SER A 118 2.25 -12.32 -4.40
C SER A 118 2.52 -13.81 -4.18
N GLN A 119 3.80 -14.21 -4.12
CA GLN A 119 4.27 -15.59 -3.93
C GLN A 119 4.87 -15.83 -2.53
N GLU A 120 4.94 -14.81 -1.69
CA GLU A 120 5.44 -14.89 -0.31
C GLU A 120 4.26 -14.81 0.70
N THR A 121 4.22 -15.73 1.66
CA THR A 121 3.19 -15.76 2.74
C THR A 121 3.41 -14.62 3.74
N ARG A 122 3.22 -13.37 3.24
CA ARG A 122 3.43 -12.12 3.99
C ARG A 122 2.32 -11.10 3.68
N PRO A 123 2.08 -10.10 4.55
CA PRO A 123 0.96 -9.17 4.42
C PRO A 123 1.08 -8.17 3.26
N TYR A 124 2.20 -8.09 2.55
CA TYR A 124 2.54 -6.96 1.67
C TYR A 124 1.58 -6.75 0.49
N THR A 125 1.09 -7.83 -0.14
CA THR A 125 0.07 -7.71 -1.20
C THR A 125 -1.28 -7.25 -0.66
N LEU A 126 -1.64 -7.69 0.56
CA LEU A 126 -2.83 -7.19 1.25
C LEU A 126 -2.68 -5.71 1.58
N VAL A 127 -1.52 -5.27 2.08
CA VAL A 127 -1.20 -3.86 2.32
C VAL A 127 -1.36 -3.03 1.05
N PHE A 128 -0.82 -3.50 -0.08
CA PHE A 128 -0.95 -2.82 -1.36
C PHE A 128 -2.41 -2.71 -1.83
N LEU A 129 -3.17 -3.81 -1.76
CA LEU A 129 -4.58 -3.85 -2.13
C LEU A 129 -5.41 -2.90 -1.27
N LEU A 130 -5.30 -3.01 0.06
CA LEU A 130 -6.05 -2.18 1.01
C LEU A 130 -5.70 -0.71 0.87
N SER A 131 -4.43 -0.37 0.66
CA SER A 131 -3.98 0.99 0.36
C SER A 131 -4.62 1.53 -0.92
N THR A 132 -4.72 0.72 -1.95
CA THR A 132 -5.40 1.08 -3.21
C THR A 132 -6.89 1.32 -2.98
N ILE A 133 -7.57 0.45 -2.22
CA ILE A 133 -9.00 0.59 -1.88
C ILE A 133 -9.24 1.83 -1.01
N ASN A 134 -8.39 2.08 0.00
CA ASN A 134 -8.44 3.28 0.82
C ASN A 134 -8.40 4.55 -0.05
N LEU A 135 -7.45 4.62 -0.99
CA LEU A 135 -7.35 5.74 -1.92
C LEU A 135 -8.58 5.85 -2.83
N ILE A 136 -9.15 4.75 -3.32
CA ILE A 136 -10.40 4.78 -4.10
C ILE A 136 -11.53 5.46 -3.34
N PHE A 137 -11.70 5.14 -2.05
CA PHE A 137 -12.75 5.76 -1.23
C PHE A 137 -12.42 7.19 -0.86
N TYR A 138 -11.17 7.52 -0.59
CA TYR A 138 -10.73 8.89 -0.40
C TYR A 138 -11.07 9.76 -1.63
N TYR A 139 -10.70 9.31 -2.84
CA TYR A 139 -11.03 10.01 -4.07
C TYR A 139 -12.54 10.17 -4.28
N LYS A 140 -13.33 9.18 -3.90
CA LYS A 140 -14.81 9.29 -3.96
C LYS A 140 -15.35 10.37 -3.03
N ILE A 141 -14.80 10.51 -1.83
CA ILE A 141 -15.25 11.51 -0.85
C ILE A 141 -14.86 12.93 -1.28
N ILE A 142 -13.63 13.10 -1.80
CA ILE A 142 -13.04 14.42 -2.06
C ILE A 142 -13.41 14.97 -3.44
N PHE A 143 -13.39 14.12 -4.47
CA PHE A 143 -13.42 14.56 -5.87
C PHE A 143 -14.73 14.24 -6.59
N THR A 144 -15.71 13.62 -5.92
CA THR A 144 -16.95 13.25 -6.58
C THR A 144 -18.16 13.89 -5.88
N ASP A 145 -18.98 14.57 -6.66
CA ASP A 145 -20.23 15.13 -6.17
C ASP A 145 -21.32 14.04 -6.18
N PHE A 146 -21.63 13.55 -5.01
CA PHE A 146 -22.73 12.61 -4.77
C PHE A 146 -23.85 13.29 -3.98
N ASN A 147 -25.06 12.72 -4.08
CA ASN A 147 -26.15 13.02 -3.14
C ASN A 147 -25.75 12.57 -1.71
N PHE A 148 -26.42 13.14 -0.71
CA PHE A 148 -26.06 12.97 0.70
C PHE A 148 -25.97 11.51 1.15
N SER A 149 -26.93 10.67 0.78
CA SER A 149 -26.94 9.25 1.16
C SER A 149 -25.73 8.47 0.62
N LYS A 150 -25.34 8.72 -0.64
CA LYS A 150 -24.14 8.10 -1.23
C LYS A 150 -22.85 8.62 -0.58
N LYS A 151 -22.81 9.89 -0.20
CA LYS A 151 -21.66 10.46 0.53
C LYS A 151 -21.47 9.78 1.89
N ILE A 152 -22.55 9.56 2.66
CA ILE A 152 -22.48 8.84 3.94
C ILE A 152 -22.02 7.40 3.73
N PHE A 153 -22.55 6.69 2.73
CA PHE A 153 -22.13 5.33 2.43
C PHE A 153 -20.62 5.24 2.16
N PHE A 154 -20.08 6.12 1.29
CA PHE A 154 -18.63 6.13 1.01
C PHE A 154 -17.79 6.60 2.20
N PHE A 155 -18.32 7.47 3.04
CA PHE A 155 -17.69 7.89 4.29
C PHE A 155 -17.53 6.71 5.26
N ILE A 156 -18.55 5.89 5.45
CA ILE A 156 -18.48 4.69 6.30
C ILE A 156 -17.47 3.69 5.72
N LEU A 157 -17.53 3.42 4.41
CA LEU A 157 -16.57 2.52 3.76
C LEU A 157 -15.13 3.05 3.88
N PHE A 158 -14.91 4.34 3.76
CA PHE A 158 -13.59 4.94 3.95
C PHE A 158 -13.06 4.70 5.36
N ILE A 159 -13.88 4.89 6.41
CA ILE A 159 -13.49 4.61 7.80
C ILE A 159 -13.13 3.14 7.97
N ILE A 160 -14.00 2.23 7.53
CA ILE A 160 -13.78 0.78 7.67
C ILE A 160 -12.48 0.36 6.99
N PHE A 161 -12.31 0.71 5.71
CA PHE A 161 -11.11 0.31 4.97
C PHE A 161 -9.85 1.02 5.47
N SER A 162 -9.94 2.26 6.00
CA SER A 162 -8.81 2.92 6.64
C SER A 162 -8.36 2.18 7.89
N VAL A 163 -9.29 1.82 8.77
CA VAL A 163 -8.96 1.07 9.99
C VAL A 163 -8.31 -0.27 9.65
N ILE A 164 -8.90 -1.04 8.72
CA ILE A 164 -8.34 -2.32 8.29
C ILE A 164 -6.93 -2.12 7.70
N THR A 165 -6.74 -1.11 6.82
CA THR A 165 -5.45 -0.82 6.20
C THR A 165 -4.38 -0.53 7.27
N PHE A 166 -4.69 0.35 8.22
CA PHE A 166 -3.74 0.74 9.27
C PHE A 166 -3.47 -0.40 10.27
N SER A 167 -4.46 -1.24 10.51
CA SER A 167 -4.29 -2.45 11.32
C SER A 167 -3.57 -3.60 10.60
N THR A 168 -3.31 -3.48 9.29
CA THR A 168 -2.52 -4.47 8.54
C THR A 168 -1.03 -4.16 8.59
N HIS A 169 -0.65 -2.89 8.55
CA HIS A 169 0.75 -2.47 8.64
C HIS A 169 0.88 -1.00 9.09
N PRO A 170 1.69 -0.69 10.13
CA PRO A 170 1.78 0.68 10.69
C PRO A 170 2.24 1.75 9.68
N PHE A 171 3.11 1.39 8.74
CA PHE A 171 3.58 2.33 7.72
C PHE A 171 2.47 2.89 6.82
N THR A 172 1.32 2.23 6.75
CA THR A 172 0.17 2.74 5.99
C THR A 172 -0.43 4.02 6.59
N PHE A 173 -0.10 4.39 7.84
CA PHE A 173 -0.43 5.71 8.37
C PHE A 173 0.15 6.86 7.56
N ILE A 174 1.22 6.62 6.78
CA ILE A 174 1.75 7.60 5.83
C ILE A 174 0.67 8.03 4.82
N LEU A 175 -0.25 7.13 4.45
CA LEU A 175 -1.39 7.49 3.59
C LEU A 175 -2.31 8.50 4.29
N LEU A 176 -2.64 8.28 5.56
CA LEU A 176 -3.48 9.20 6.33
C LEU A 176 -2.81 10.57 6.47
N PHE A 177 -1.53 10.62 6.82
CA PHE A 177 -0.77 11.87 6.88
C PHE A 177 -0.75 12.59 5.53
N SER A 178 -0.54 11.85 4.43
CA SER A 178 -0.56 12.41 3.06
C SER A 178 -1.94 12.97 2.71
N GLN A 179 -3.00 12.28 3.07
CA GLN A 179 -4.40 12.69 2.86
C GLN A 179 -4.76 13.93 3.69
N ILE A 180 -4.32 14.00 4.95
CA ILE A 180 -4.50 15.19 5.82
C ILE A 180 -3.77 16.38 5.21
N PHE A 181 -2.49 16.21 4.87
CA PHE A 181 -1.68 17.29 4.28
C PHE A 181 -2.29 17.81 2.98
N TYR A 182 -2.68 16.92 2.08
CA TYR A 182 -3.35 17.30 0.83
C TYR A 182 -4.69 18.02 1.08
N SER A 183 -5.48 17.56 2.04
CA SER A 183 -6.77 18.16 2.36
C SER A 183 -6.63 19.56 2.95
N ILE A 184 -5.61 19.79 3.81
CA ILE A 184 -5.27 21.12 4.33
C ILE A 184 -4.79 22.01 3.19
N TYR A 185 -3.87 21.55 2.35
CA TYR A 185 -3.37 22.27 1.19
C TYR A 185 -4.51 22.69 0.25
N SER A 186 -5.41 21.78 -0.08
CA SER A 186 -6.55 22.06 -0.96
C SER A 186 -7.55 23.05 -0.33
N PHE A 187 -7.71 23.03 0.99
CA PHE A 187 -8.52 24.03 1.70
C PHE A 187 -7.89 25.42 1.64
N LEU A 188 -6.59 25.53 1.92
CA LEU A 188 -5.90 26.82 1.96
C LEU A 188 -5.84 27.51 0.59
N LEU A 189 -5.47 26.76 -0.46
CA LEU A 189 -5.24 27.35 -1.79
C LEU A 189 -6.52 27.40 -2.65
N PHE A 190 -7.35 26.37 -2.60
CA PHE A 190 -8.52 26.24 -3.50
C PHE A 190 -9.85 26.40 -2.77
N LYS A 191 -9.84 26.68 -1.46
CA LYS A 191 -11.04 26.81 -0.60
C LYS A 191 -11.96 25.59 -0.65
N LYS A 192 -11.40 24.38 -0.93
CA LYS A 192 -12.17 23.14 -0.98
C LYS A 192 -12.48 22.64 0.44
N LYS A 193 -13.75 22.52 0.74
CA LYS A 193 -14.25 22.15 2.08
C LYS A 193 -14.38 20.63 2.18
N ASN A 194 -13.35 19.97 2.73
CA ASN A 194 -13.26 18.51 2.86
C ASN A 194 -13.78 18.04 4.25
N TYR A 195 -14.93 18.55 4.69
CA TYR A 195 -15.44 18.31 6.05
C TYR A 195 -15.63 16.84 6.39
N LEU A 196 -16.17 16.03 5.46
CA LEU A 196 -16.37 14.61 5.70
C LEU A 196 -15.05 13.87 5.94
N PHE A 197 -14.02 14.22 5.20
CA PHE A 197 -12.70 13.63 5.44
C PHE A 197 -12.18 13.99 6.84
N PHE A 198 -12.17 15.27 7.20
CA PHE A 198 -11.70 15.69 8.53
C PHE A 198 -12.52 15.08 9.67
N LEU A 199 -13.83 14.92 9.47
CA LEU A 199 -14.70 14.22 10.42
C LEU A 199 -14.34 12.74 10.54
N SER A 200 -13.88 12.07 9.48
CA SER A 200 -13.52 10.65 9.53
C SER A 200 -12.26 10.37 10.35
N VAL A 201 -11.30 11.30 10.41
CA VAL A 201 -10.00 11.13 11.06
C VAL A 201 -10.11 10.70 12.53
N PRO A 202 -10.86 11.41 13.41
CA PRO A 202 -11.00 10.98 14.80
C PRO A 202 -11.66 9.61 14.94
N PHE A 203 -12.67 9.28 14.13
CA PHE A 203 -13.29 7.96 14.15
C PHE A 203 -12.29 6.87 13.77
N ILE A 204 -11.50 7.08 12.72
CA ILE A 204 -10.45 6.13 12.30
C ILE A 204 -9.45 5.90 13.43
N LEU A 205 -8.96 6.98 14.05
CA LEU A 205 -7.96 6.88 15.13
C LEU A 205 -8.53 6.18 16.37
N ILE A 206 -9.74 6.53 16.81
CA ILE A 206 -10.38 5.91 17.98
C ILE A 206 -10.60 4.41 17.74
N ILE A 207 -11.19 4.04 16.60
CA ILE A 207 -11.45 2.62 16.30
C ILE A 207 -10.13 1.86 16.16
N TYR A 208 -9.12 2.44 15.50
CA TYR A 208 -7.80 1.84 15.39
C TYR A 208 -7.16 1.58 16.76
N LEU A 209 -7.20 2.57 17.65
CA LEU A 209 -6.65 2.43 19.01
C LEU A 209 -7.37 1.34 19.80
N LEU A 210 -8.70 1.23 19.69
CA LEU A 210 -9.48 0.20 20.38
C LEU A 210 -9.12 -1.20 19.89
N ILE A 211 -8.97 -1.39 18.58
CA ILE A 211 -8.67 -2.70 17.98
C ILE A 211 -7.24 -3.13 18.23
N ASN A 212 -6.28 -2.20 18.15
CA ASN A 212 -4.84 -2.49 18.18
C ASN A 212 -4.19 -2.13 19.52
N TYR A 213 -4.96 -1.96 20.59
CA TYR A 213 -4.46 -1.53 21.90
C TYR A 213 -3.30 -2.40 22.42
N ASN A 214 -3.48 -3.73 22.45
CA ASN A 214 -2.47 -4.67 22.92
C ASN A 214 -1.21 -4.65 22.05
N TYR A 215 -1.38 -4.59 20.73
CA TYR A 215 -0.27 -4.44 19.79
C TYR A 215 0.52 -3.15 20.04
N LEU A 216 -0.16 -2.03 20.25
CA LEU A 216 0.51 -0.76 20.53
C LEU A 216 1.29 -0.79 21.85
N ILE A 217 0.75 -1.40 22.89
CA ILE A 217 1.47 -1.57 24.15
C ILE A 217 2.73 -2.41 23.94
N SER A 218 2.63 -3.54 23.23
CA SER A 218 3.81 -4.38 22.94
C SER A 218 4.91 -3.61 22.21
N GLN A 219 4.54 -2.71 21.28
CA GLN A 219 5.51 -1.85 20.58
C GLN A 219 6.16 -0.79 21.48
N LEU A 220 5.43 -0.26 22.47
CA LEU A 220 5.95 0.75 23.39
C LEU A 220 6.87 0.15 24.46
N THR A 221 6.67 -1.09 24.83
CA THR A 221 7.46 -1.81 25.86
C THR A 221 8.76 -2.40 25.35
N GLN A 222 8.98 -2.38 24.03
CA GLN A 222 10.23 -2.86 23.44
C GLN A 222 11.38 -1.88 23.63
N ASN A 223 12.43 -2.36 24.29
CA ASN A 223 13.59 -1.53 24.63
C ASN A 223 14.76 -1.62 23.64
N GLU A 224 14.81 -2.59 22.74
CA GLU A 224 15.99 -2.78 21.86
C GLU A 224 15.61 -3.32 20.48
N TYR A 225 15.74 -2.46 19.46
CA TYR A 225 15.92 -2.91 18.09
C TYR A 225 17.39 -2.74 17.70
N ILE A 226 18.07 -3.84 17.42
CA ILE A 226 19.46 -3.84 16.94
C ILE A 226 19.42 -3.66 15.41
N PHE A 227 19.05 -2.47 14.94
CA PHE A 227 19.28 -2.11 13.54
C PHE A 227 20.46 -1.14 13.48
N SER A 228 21.53 -1.56 12.80
CA SER A 228 22.64 -0.67 12.48
C SER A 228 22.19 0.41 11.49
N HIS A 229 22.70 1.63 11.65
CA HIS A 229 22.47 2.69 10.67
C HIS A 229 23.08 2.30 9.32
N GLU A 230 22.24 2.20 8.31
CA GLU A 230 22.67 1.93 6.95
C GLU A 230 23.37 3.15 6.33
N ASN A 231 24.36 2.89 5.47
CA ASN A 231 25.07 3.95 4.76
C ASN A 231 24.12 4.65 3.75
N TRP A 232 24.32 5.94 3.47
CA TRP A 232 23.61 6.71 2.45
C TRP A 232 23.52 6.03 1.09
N LYS A 233 24.58 5.28 0.69
CA LYS A 233 24.57 4.47 -0.53
C LYS A 233 23.49 3.40 -0.55
N PHE A 234 23.12 2.86 0.62
CA PHE A 234 22.03 1.89 0.75
C PHE A 234 20.70 2.53 0.37
N TYR A 235 20.35 3.68 0.96
CA TYR A 235 19.12 4.38 0.67
C TYR A 235 19.02 4.85 -0.78
N TYR A 236 20.11 5.36 -1.35
CA TYR A 236 20.16 5.87 -2.71
C TYR A 236 20.06 4.76 -3.78
N ASN A 237 20.76 3.63 -3.59
CA ASN A 237 20.87 2.59 -4.62
C ASN A 237 19.87 1.44 -4.45
N TYR A 238 19.32 1.26 -3.27
CA TYR A 238 18.70 0.00 -2.90
C TYR A 238 17.19 -0.02 -3.12
N TYR A 239 16.47 0.96 -2.62
CA TYR A 239 15.00 0.86 -2.57
C TYR A 239 14.35 1.00 -3.93
N PHE A 240 14.74 2.00 -4.71
CA PHE A 240 14.10 2.22 -6.00
C PHE A 240 14.43 1.12 -7.01
N SER A 241 15.66 0.60 -6.97
CA SER A 241 16.06 -0.52 -7.83
C SER A 241 15.33 -1.83 -7.50
N ARG A 242 15.00 -2.09 -6.25
CA ARG A 242 14.25 -3.30 -5.86
C ARG A 242 12.85 -3.32 -6.41
N PHE A 243 12.14 -2.21 -6.42
CA PHE A 243 10.80 -2.11 -6.95
C PHE A 243 10.68 -2.48 -8.44
N PHE A 244 11.78 -2.39 -9.18
CA PHE A 244 11.80 -2.61 -10.62
C PHE A 244 12.79 -3.69 -11.07
N GLY A 245 13.34 -4.47 -10.15
CA GLY A 245 14.15 -5.66 -10.41
C GLY A 245 15.62 -5.39 -10.74
N SER A 246 16.00 -4.18 -11.14
CA SER A 246 17.41 -3.82 -11.39
C SER A 246 17.68 -2.33 -11.17
N LYS A 247 18.96 -1.98 -10.97
CA LYS A 247 19.39 -0.58 -10.83
C LYS A 247 19.09 0.24 -12.08
N ILE A 248 19.28 -0.33 -13.25
CA ILE A 248 19.02 0.34 -14.53
C ILE A 248 17.51 0.64 -14.67
N MET A 249 16.67 -0.35 -14.46
CA MET A 249 15.22 -0.14 -14.51
C MET A 249 14.74 0.84 -13.45
N GLY A 250 15.26 0.75 -12.23
CA GLY A 250 14.97 1.73 -11.18
C GLY A 250 15.32 3.17 -11.58
N LEU A 251 16.50 3.37 -12.18
CA LEU A 251 16.90 4.68 -12.70
C LEU A 251 16.02 5.17 -13.87
N VAL A 252 15.65 4.28 -14.79
CA VAL A 252 14.71 4.61 -15.88
C VAL A 252 13.37 5.07 -15.34
N TYR A 253 12.77 4.32 -14.41
CA TYR A 253 11.50 4.70 -13.80
C TYR A 253 11.60 6.02 -13.01
N LEU A 254 12.67 6.20 -12.24
CA LEU A 254 12.88 7.40 -11.44
C LEU A 254 13.10 8.64 -12.35
N SER A 255 13.97 8.54 -13.34
CA SER A 255 14.23 9.65 -14.27
C SER A 255 12.98 10.00 -15.07
N THR A 256 12.23 9.01 -15.53
CA THR A 256 10.95 9.22 -16.22
C THR A 256 9.96 9.94 -15.31
N LEU A 257 9.82 9.49 -14.04
CA LEU A 257 8.92 10.12 -13.09
C LEU A 257 9.31 11.58 -12.80
N ILE A 258 10.59 11.86 -12.56
CA ILE A 258 11.09 13.21 -12.32
C ILE A 258 10.85 14.10 -13.56
N PHE A 259 11.19 13.62 -14.75
CA PHE A 259 10.95 14.34 -15.99
C PHE A 259 9.46 14.70 -16.16
N LEU A 260 8.57 13.75 -15.98
CA LEU A 260 7.13 13.95 -16.09
C LEU A 260 6.61 14.96 -15.06
N ILE A 261 7.05 14.89 -13.80
CA ILE A 261 6.66 15.84 -12.76
C ILE A 261 7.13 17.26 -13.12
N ILE A 262 8.36 17.42 -13.60
CA ILE A 262 8.90 18.73 -13.99
C ILE A 262 8.14 19.27 -15.22
N HIS A 263 7.91 18.44 -16.22
CA HIS A 263 7.20 18.83 -17.44
C HIS A 263 5.76 19.30 -17.15
N PHE A 264 5.04 18.56 -16.33
CA PHE A 264 3.65 18.89 -15.97
C PHE A 264 3.50 19.72 -14.67
N ARG A 265 4.60 20.33 -14.17
CA ARG A 265 4.62 21.03 -12.86
C ARG A 265 3.49 22.06 -12.70
N LYS A 266 3.18 22.87 -13.73
CA LYS A 266 2.10 23.84 -13.67
C LYS A 266 0.74 23.19 -13.46
N LYS A 267 0.43 22.14 -14.22
CA LYS A 267 -0.81 21.38 -14.08
C LYS A 267 -0.92 20.72 -12.71
N ILE A 268 0.18 20.18 -12.19
CA ILE A 268 0.21 19.44 -10.93
C ILE A 268 0.05 20.37 -9.72
N PHE A 269 0.79 21.49 -9.68
CA PHE A 269 0.87 22.31 -8.47
C PHE A 269 -0.06 23.53 -8.49
N LEU A 270 -0.43 24.04 -9.68
CA LEU A 270 -1.22 25.26 -9.79
C LEU A 270 -2.71 25.02 -10.03
N THR A 271 -3.13 23.79 -10.28
CA THR A 271 -4.53 23.45 -10.46
C THR A 271 -5.00 22.45 -9.40
N TYR A 272 -6.29 22.53 -9.03
CA TYR A 272 -6.87 21.51 -8.16
C TYR A 272 -7.04 20.20 -8.95
N ASN A 273 -6.10 19.29 -8.74
CA ASN A 273 -6.07 18.01 -9.45
C ASN A 273 -5.69 16.84 -8.53
N ASN A 274 -5.84 15.66 -9.08
CA ASN A 274 -5.65 14.41 -8.38
C ASN A 274 -4.17 13.98 -8.24
N TYR A 275 -3.26 14.53 -9.04
CA TYR A 275 -1.87 14.09 -9.10
C TYR A 275 -1.04 14.50 -7.90
N LEU A 276 -1.36 15.68 -7.32
CA LEU A 276 -0.60 16.21 -6.19
C LEU A 276 -0.64 15.29 -4.96
N LEU A 277 -1.80 14.67 -4.66
CA LEU A 277 -1.89 13.69 -3.58
C LEU A 277 -0.93 12.51 -3.80
N LEU A 278 -0.85 12.01 -5.03
CA LEU A 278 0.05 10.89 -5.36
C LEU A 278 1.51 11.27 -5.17
N ILE A 279 1.89 12.51 -5.52
CA ILE A 279 3.25 13.02 -5.27
C ILE A 279 3.52 13.15 -3.78
N ILE A 280 2.57 13.64 -2.99
CA ILE A 280 2.72 13.74 -1.53
C ILE A 280 2.91 12.34 -0.92
N ILE A 281 2.12 11.33 -1.33
CA ILE A 281 2.28 9.96 -0.88
C ILE A 281 3.68 9.43 -1.24
N PHE A 282 4.13 9.64 -2.48
CA PHE A 282 5.46 9.24 -2.92
C PHE A 282 6.56 9.86 -2.06
N LEU A 283 6.53 11.16 -1.85
CA LEU A 283 7.54 11.87 -1.04
C LEU A 283 7.49 11.44 0.44
N PHE A 284 6.30 11.39 1.05
CA PHE A 284 6.16 11.06 2.46
C PHE A 284 6.53 9.61 2.77
N SER A 285 6.36 8.69 1.81
CA SER A 285 6.79 7.29 1.97
C SER A 285 8.30 7.14 2.16
N TYR A 286 9.11 8.08 1.68
CA TYR A 286 10.55 8.12 1.94
C TYR A 286 10.89 9.08 3.09
N ILE A 287 10.36 10.29 3.06
CA ILE A 287 10.77 11.36 3.98
C ILE A 287 10.45 11.00 5.43
N ILE A 288 9.24 10.52 5.72
CA ILE A 288 8.81 10.24 7.10
C ILE A 288 9.67 9.14 7.73
N PRO A 289 9.87 7.94 7.12
CA PRO A 289 10.71 6.91 7.70
C PRO A 289 12.20 7.29 7.78
N LEU A 290 12.70 8.08 6.82
CA LEU A 290 14.06 8.60 6.87
C LEU A 290 14.27 9.54 8.06
N PHE A 291 13.39 10.52 8.24
CA PHE A 291 13.48 11.43 9.39
C PHE A 291 13.37 10.69 10.72
N TYR A 292 12.46 9.73 10.81
CA TYR A 292 12.37 8.89 12.01
C TYR A 292 13.66 8.11 12.23
N GLY A 293 14.29 7.60 11.18
CA GLY A 293 15.55 6.88 11.22
C GLY A 293 16.71 7.71 11.76
N PHE A 294 16.73 9.02 11.48
CA PHE A 294 17.75 9.92 12.03
C PHE A 294 17.53 10.26 13.52
N ILE A 295 16.27 10.31 13.97
CA ILE A 295 15.94 10.72 15.33
C ILE A 295 16.02 9.54 16.29
N LYS A 296 15.57 8.35 15.89
CA LYS A 296 15.41 7.21 16.78
C LYS A 296 16.14 5.95 16.27
N MET A 297 15.71 5.39 15.16
CA MET A 297 16.30 4.18 14.59
C MET A 297 15.90 4.00 13.11
N PRO A 298 16.75 3.41 12.26
CA PRO A 298 16.43 3.18 10.86
C PRO A 298 15.33 2.12 10.72
N ILE A 299 14.19 2.54 10.19
CA ILE A 299 13.01 1.68 9.98
C ILE A 299 12.61 1.54 8.52
N LEU A 300 13.27 2.29 7.61
CA LEU A 300 12.91 2.28 6.21
C LEU A 300 13.36 0.98 5.55
N THR A 301 12.40 0.17 5.15
CA THR A 301 12.61 -0.98 4.26
C THR A 301 11.67 -0.89 3.06
N ASP A 302 12.10 -1.43 1.93
CA ASP A 302 11.34 -1.43 0.68
C ASP A 302 9.96 -2.08 0.86
N ARG A 303 9.89 -3.22 1.54
CA ARG A 303 8.65 -3.97 1.77
C ARG A 303 7.61 -3.23 2.63
N TYR A 304 8.04 -2.40 3.58
CA TYR A 304 7.14 -1.65 4.46
C TYR A 304 6.43 -0.49 3.73
N ILE A 305 7.05 0.02 2.67
CA ILE A 305 6.50 1.09 1.84
C ILE A 305 6.00 0.59 0.48
N ILE A 306 5.65 -0.70 0.34
CA ILE A 306 5.20 -1.30 -0.93
C ILE A 306 4.08 -0.50 -1.62
N PHE A 307 3.23 0.16 -0.86
CA PHE A 307 2.14 1.01 -1.39
C PHE A 307 2.65 2.25 -2.16
N ILE A 308 3.95 2.57 -2.09
CA ILE A 308 4.58 3.63 -2.91
C ILE A 308 4.50 3.33 -4.42
N LEU A 309 4.38 2.05 -4.78
CA LEU A 309 4.18 1.66 -6.17
C LEU A 309 2.85 2.17 -6.74
N ILE A 310 1.83 2.41 -5.90
CA ILE A 310 0.55 2.99 -6.35
C ILE A 310 0.77 4.35 -7.04
N PRO A 311 1.33 5.37 -6.35
CA PRO A 311 1.58 6.65 -6.99
C PRO A 311 2.55 6.57 -8.16
N ILE A 312 3.61 5.77 -8.07
CA ILE A 312 4.61 5.66 -9.15
C ILE A 312 3.96 5.15 -10.44
N LEU A 313 3.24 4.02 -10.37
CA LEU A 313 2.64 3.40 -11.54
C LEU A 313 1.53 4.27 -12.15
N ILE A 314 0.71 4.91 -11.31
CA ILE A 314 -0.37 5.79 -11.79
C ILE A 314 0.19 7.09 -12.39
N LEU A 315 1.15 7.75 -11.75
CA LEU A 315 1.74 8.99 -12.26
C LEU A 315 2.42 8.75 -13.61
N ILE A 316 3.24 7.73 -13.73
CA ILE A 316 3.93 7.39 -14.97
C ILE A 316 2.91 7.12 -16.08
N SER A 317 1.94 6.25 -15.84
CA SER A 317 0.94 5.90 -16.86
C SER A 317 0.08 7.09 -17.29
N SER A 318 -0.38 7.88 -16.32
CA SER A 318 -1.27 9.01 -16.60
C SER A 318 -0.55 10.17 -17.30
N LEU A 319 0.67 10.50 -16.87
CA LEU A 319 1.42 11.62 -17.43
C LEU A 319 2.03 11.27 -18.79
N ILE A 320 2.44 10.02 -19.04
CA ILE A 320 2.84 9.56 -20.38
C ILE A 320 1.67 9.69 -21.36
N PHE A 321 0.47 9.26 -20.94
CA PHE A 321 -0.71 9.35 -21.78
C PHE A 321 -1.07 10.80 -22.14
N GLU A 322 -0.78 11.76 -21.27
CA GLU A 322 -0.97 13.19 -21.53
C GLU A 322 0.05 13.79 -22.51
N ILE A 323 1.23 13.17 -22.71
CA ILE A 323 2.18 13.58 -23.75
C ILE A 323 1.69 13.10 -25.12
N SER A 324 1.02 11.96 -25.17
CA SER A 324 0.58 11.33 -26.42
C SER A 324 -0.71 11.91 -26.99
N ASN A 325 -1.40 12.76 -26.26
CA ASN A 325 -2.60 13.49 -26.66
C ASN A 325 -2.37 14.99 -26.74
#